data_0d3e6e50f58768328ef30f00004e0479
#
_entry.id   0d3e6e50f58768328ef30f00004e0479
#
_cell.length_a   1.000
_cell.length_b   1.000
_cell.length_c   1.000
_cell.angle_alpha   90.00
_cell.angle_beta   90.00
_cell.angle_gamma   90.00
#
_symmetry.space_group_name_H-M   'P 1'
#
loop_
_entity.id
_entity.type
_entity.pdbx_description
1 polymer ?
#
loop_
_entity_poly.entity_id
_entity_poly.type
_entity_poly.pdbx_seq_one_letter_code
_entity_poly.pdbx_strand_id
1 'polypeptide(L)'
;MLARAGHHVTLIGRPAHMQAIAHNGLALDLANSSGIESILLHTSTEVSAVKDADLVLFCVKSTDSETVAQDIAPHLFADAVVISLQNGVENSTLIARHVKNAVVPAVVYVASEITAPGCVKHHGRGDLVIGTMSPPRLRNPQQTLTDIADIFTSAHVAVRICDNVMEELWSKLMVNCAFNAISGLSQLTYGKLSQLDAIRLTQETVVKEVIAVAKADGVLMSQPDALQTVAHIAVALRGQKSSTAQDMARQRISEIDHLNGFVIRRGQAHGIATPVNQALYALVKLAESSYTESSS
;
A
#
# COMPACT_ATOMS: atom_id res chain seq x y z
N MET A 1 8.04 14.78 1.60
CA MET A 1 7.51 15.84 0.69
C MET A 1 6.74 16.90 1.47
N LEU A 2 5.68 16.58 2.21
CA LEU A 2 4.87 17.56 2.96
C LEU A 2 5.70 18.48 3.88
N ALA A 3 6.64 17.94 4.66
CA ALA A 3 7.53 18.77 5.49
C ALA A 3 8.42 19.71 4.66
N ARG A 4 8.88 19.27 3.47
CA ARG A 4 9.62 20.13 2.54
C ARG A 4 8.78 21.29 2.00
N ALA A 5 7.46 21.10 1.94
CA ALA A 5 6.50 22.14 1.55
C ALA A 5 6.08 23.05 2.72
N GLY A 6 6.66 22.88 3.91
CA GLY A 6 6.41 23.72 5.08
C GLY A 6 5.25 23.25 5.97
N HIS A 7 4.66 22.09 5.71
CA HIS A 7 3.64 21.53 6.59
C HIS A 7 4.27 21.00 7.88
N HIS A 8 3.56 21.15 9.01
CA HIS A 8 3.94 20.52 10.27
C HIS A 8 3.68 19.02 10.20
N VAL A 9 4.75 18.23 10.20
CA VAL A 9 4.66 16.76 10.06
C VAL A 9 5.26 16.08 11.27
N THR A 10 4.48 15.21 11.91
CA THR A 10 4.95 14.31 12.97
C THR A 10 4.94 12.88 12.44
N LEU A 11 6.09 12.22 12.45
CA LEU A 11 6.19 10.80 12.16
C LEU A 11 5.99 9.99 13.44
N ILE A 12 5.08 9.01 13.37
CA ILE A 12 4.85 8.06 14.47
C ILE A 12 5.31 6.68 13.99
N GLY A 13 6.17 6.04 14.76
CA GLY A 13 6.70 4.74 14.34
C GLY A 13 7.56 4.04 15.38
N ARG A 14 8.24 2.98 14.95
CA ARG A 14 9.04 2.13 15.84
C ARG A 14 10.27 2.89 16.38
N PRO A 15 10.67 2.63 17.65
CA PRO A 15 11.69 3.42 18.35
C PRO A 15 12.97 3.63 17.57
N ALA A 16 13.58 2.57 17.01
CA ALA A 16 14.85 2.68 16.31
C ALA A 16 14.80 3.64 15.12
N HIS A 17 13.68 3.65 14.37
CA HIS A 17 13.50 4.54 13.23
C HIS A 17 13.25 5.98 13.68
N MET A 18 12.39 6.17 14.69
CA MET A 18 12.06 7.49 15.23
C MET A 18 13.24 8.16 15.90
N GLN A 19 14.06 7.42 16.66
CA GLN A 19 15.26 7.93 17.29
C GLN A 19 16.31 8.36 16.25
N ALA A 20 16.51 7.58 15.19
CA ALA A 20 17.43 7.93 14.12
C ALA A 20 17.02 9.25 13.44
N ILE A 21 15.72 9.43 13.17
CA ILE A 21 15.21 10.66 12.55
C ILE A 21 15.28 11.84 13.50
N ALA A 22 14.98 11.65 14.78
CA ALA A 22 15.08 12.72 15.79
C ALA A 22 16.51 13.29 15.91
N HIS A 23 17.54 12.42 15.77
CA HIS A 23 18.95 12.82 15.88
C HIS A 23 19.50 13.45 14.60
N ASN A 24 19.18 12.88 13.43
CA ASN A 24 19.87 13.18 12.18
C ASN A 24 18.96 13.79 11.10
N GLY A 25 17.65 13.90 11.37
CA GLY A 25 16.65 14.09 10.34
C GLY A 25 16.38 12.83 9.53
N LEU A 26 15.36 12.88 8.68
CA LEU A 26 15.07 11.82 7.70
C LEU A 26 16.01 11.97 6.51
N ALA A 27 16.91 11.01 6.32
CA ALA A 27 17.76 10.95 5.14
C ALA A 27 16.94 10.46 3.94
N LEU A 28 16.73 11.32 2.96
CA LEU A 28 15.95 11.06 1.75
C LEU A 28 16.86 11.04 0.53
N ASP A 29 16.98 9.85 -0.10
CA ASP A 29 17.66 9.63 -1.37
C ASP A 29 16.62 9.58 -2.49
N LEU A 30 16.54 10.64 -3.30
CA LEU A 30 15.60 10.74 -4.42
C LEU A 30 16.24 10.27 -5.71
N ALA A 31 15.54 9.47 -6.51
CA ALA A 31 16.00 8.89 -7.76
C ALA A 31 16.62 9.89 -8.77
N ASN A 32 16.20 11.15 -8.71
CA ASN A 32 16.61 12.21 -9.63
C ASN A 32 17.42 13.33 -8.94
N SER A 33 17.90 13.10 -7.72
CA SER A 33 18.73 14.09 -7.00
C SER A 33 20.21 13.68 -7.03
N SER A 34 21.08 14.67 -6.93
CA SER A 34 22.53 14.46 -6.87
C SER A 34 23.08 14.13 -5.47
N GLY A 35 22.20 13.84 -4.50
CA GLY A 35 22.62 13.55 -3.12
C GLY A 35 21.46 13.21 -2.19
N ILE A 36 21.85 12.85 -0.96
CA ILE A 36 20.91 12.55 0.13
C ILE A 36 20.56 13.86 0.83
N GLU A 37 19.28 14.17 0.95
CA GLU A 37 18.76 15.31 1.68
C GLU A 37 18.37 14.89 3.09
N SER A 38 18.73 15.68 4.11
CA SER A 38 18.26 15.49 5.49
C SER A 38 17.08 16.42 5.76
N ILE A 39 15.95 15.85 6.15
CA ILE A 39 14.70 16.58 6.44
C ILE A 39 14.42 16.48 7.93
N LEU A 40 14.36 17.64 8.59
CA LEU A 40 13.99 17.71 10.01
C LEU A 40 12.49 17.48 10.15
N LEU A 41 12.10 16.60 11.06
CA LEU A 41 10.73 16.18 11.31
C LEU A 41 10.50 15.98 12.80
N HIS A 42 9.28 16.23 13.26
CA HIS A 42 8.86 15.77 14.58
C HIS A 42 8.66 14.26 14.56
N THR A 43 9.06 13.59 15.62
CA THR A 43 8.95 12.13 15.75
C THR A 43 8.33 11.74 17.08
N SER A 44 7.57 10.67 17.09
CA SER A 44 6.99 10.08 18.30
C SER A 44 6.93 8.56 18.17
N THR A 45 7.02 7.87 19.29
CA THR A 45 6.67 6.45 19.40
C THR A 45 5.25 6.24 19.89
N GLU A 46 4.61 7.32 20.37
CA GLU A 46 3.29 7.28 20.99
C GLU A 46 2.20 7.61 19.98
N VAL A 47 1.18 6.76 19.89
CA VAL A 47 0.04 6.95 18.97
C VAL A 47 -0.79 8.19 19.34
N SER A 48 -0.76 8.64 20.60
CA SER A 48 -1.42 9.85 21.09
C SER A 48 -0.91 11.15 20.41
N ALA A 49 0.23 11.09 19.71
CA ALA A 49 0.75 12.23 18.94
C ALA A 49 -0.12 12.59 17.71
N VAL A 50 -1.16 11.79 17.39
CA VAL A 50 -2.15 12.14 16.34
C VAL A 50 -3.16 13.20 16.79
N LYS A 51 -3.20 13.58 18.07
CA LYS A 51 -4.26 14.40 18.68
C LYS A 51 -4.46 15.78 18.05
N ASP A 52 -3.40 16.36 17.50
CA ASP A 52 -3.42 17.71 16.92
C ASP A 52 -3.34 17.68 15.38
N ALA A 53 -3.51 16.51 14.78
CA ALA A 53 -3.41 16.34 13.33
C ALA A 53 -4.75 16.60 12.64
N ASP A 54 -4.77 17.48 11.64
CA ASP A 54 -5.90 17.67 10.73
C ASP A 54 -5.99 16.52 9.72
N LEU A 55 -4.84 15.95 9.35
CA LEU A 55 -4.71 14.88 8.38
C LEU A 55 -3.79 13.77 8.91
N VAL A 56 -4.31 12.54 8.98
CA VAL A 56 -3.55 11.37 9.40
C VAL A 56 -3.27 10.47 8.20
N LEU A 57 -2.00 10.31 7.86
CA LEU A 57 -1.54 9.38 6.82
C LEU A 57 -1.33 8.01 7.44
N PHE A 58 -2.24 7.09 7.18
CA PHE A 58 -2.22 5.74 7.74
C PHE A 58 -1.36 4.82 6.85
N CYS A 59 -0.12 4.58 7.27
CA CYS A 59 0.93 3.91 6.47
C CYS A 59 1.48 2.64 7.12
N VAL A 60 0.86 2.12 8.16
CA VAL A 60 1.30 0.87 8.81
C VAL A 60 1.08 -0.33 7.88
N LYS A 61 1.77 -1.44 8.13
CA LYS A 61 1.48 -2.68 7.39
C LYS A 61 0.01 -3.09 7.61
N SER A 62 -0.59 -3.69 6.59
CA SER A 62 -2.00 -4.12 6.64
C SER A 62 -2.30 -5.06 7.81
N THR A 63 -1.30 -5.85 8.24
CA THR A 63 -1.36 -6.72 9.42
C THR A 63 -1.60 -5.96 10.74
N ASP A 64 -1.16 -4.71 10.82
CA ASP A 64 -1.24 -3.90 12.03
C ASP A 64 -2.44 -2.93 12.01
N SER A 65 -3.22 -2.94 10.90
CA SER A 65 -4.27 -1.93 10.64
C SER A 65 -5.33 -1.86 11.73
N GLU A 66 -5.83 -3.02 12.18
CA GLU A 66 -6.91 -3.07 13.16
C GLU A 66 -6.45 -2.54 14.51
N THR A 67 -5.33 -3.04 15.01
CA THR A 67 -4.74 -2.62 16.29
C THR A 67 -4.44 -1.13 16.29
N VAL A 68 -3.74 -0.63 15.26
CA VAL A 68 -3.38 0.78 15.20
C VAL A 68 -4.60 1.69 15.03
N ALA A 69 -5.63 1.25 14.28
CA ALA A 69 -6.87 2.01 14.16
C ALA A 69 -7.62 2.13 15.51
N GLN A 70 -7.64 1.05 16.31
CA GLN A 70 -8.20 1.05 17.67
C GLN A 70 -7.39 1.99 18.58
N ASP A 71 -6.07 1.93 18.51
CA ASP A 71 -5.18 2.70 19.39
C ASP A 71 -5.25 4.21 19.10
N ILE A 72 -5.35 4.63 17.84
CA ILE A 72 -5.45 6.06 17.49
C ILE A 72 -6.85 6.64 17.72
N ALA A 73 -7.91 5.82 17.65
CA ALA A 73 -9.29 6.28 17.66
C ALA A 73 -9.63 7.24 18.84
N PRO A 74 -9.21 7.00 20.09
CA PRO A 74 -9.50 7.89 21.22
C PRO A 74 -8.72 9.20 21.18
N HIS A 75 -7.70 9.31 20.35
CA HIS A 75 -6.79 10.46 20.28
C HIS A 75 -7.03 11.35 19.08
N LEU A 76 -7.81 10.89 18.08
CA LEU A 76 -8.05 11.66 16.86
C LEU A 76 -8.82 12.96 17.15
N PHE A 77 -8.35 14.07 16.58
CA PHE A 77 -9.12 15.30 16.55
C PHE A 77 -10.46 15.06 15.83
N ALA A 78 -11.55 15.68 16.31
CA ALA A 78 -12.91 15.34 15.86
C ALA A 78 -13.13 15.50 14.34
N ASP A 79 -12.51 16.50 13.73
CA ASP A 79 -12.64 16.80 12.30
C ASP A 79 -11.44 16.28 11.48
N ALA A 80 -10.49 15.56 12.09
CA ALA A 80 -9.36 14.97 11.39
C ALA A 80 -9.81 14.00 10.30
N VAL A 81 -9.11 14.01 9.17
CA VAL A 81 -9.32 13.05 8.09
C VAL A 81 -8.20 12.01 8.12
N VAL A 82 -8.56 10.73 8.03
CA VAL A 82 -7.60 9.63 7.93
C VAL A 82 -7.50 9.19 6.48
N ILE A 83 -6.29 9.18 5.91
CA ILE A 83 -6.04 8.65 4.56
C ILE A 83 -5.33 7.31 4.69
N SER A 84 -5.93 6.24 4.15
CA SER A 84 -5.29 4.94 4.05
C SER A 84 -4.37 4.88 2.83
N LEU A 85 -3.07 4.87 3.07
CA LEU A 85 -2.03 4.78 2.03
C LEU A 85 -1.49 3.34 1.88
N GLN A 86 -2.24 2.37 2.32
CA GLN A 86 -1.83 0.97 2.40
C GLN A 86 -2.14 0.20 1.12
N ASN A 87 -1.45 -0.92 0.91
CA ASN A 87 -1.78 -1.86 -0.14
C ASN A 87 -3.04 -2.67 0.21
N GLY A 88 -3.74 -3.19 -0.82
CA GLY A 88 -4.97 -3.95 -0.63
C GLY A 88 -6.23 -3.09 -0.72
N VAL A 89 -7.38 -3.74 -0.61
CA VAL A 89 -8.71 -3.14 -0.84
C VAL A 89 -9.45 -2.87 0.47
N GLU A 90 -9.21 -3.69 1.51
CA GLU A 90 -10.03 -3.73 2.73
C GLU A 90 -9.62 -2.72 3.80
N ASN A 91 -8.39 -2.17 3.75
CA ASN A 91 -7.82 -1.37 4.84
C ASN A 91 -8.67 -0.15 5.23
N SER A 92 -9.15 0.62 4.25
CA SER A 92 -9.98 1.80 4.55
C SER A 92 -11.28 1.42 5.26
N THR A 93 -11.90 0.31 4.85
CA THR A 93 -13.11 -0.21 5.49
C THR A 93 -12.83 -0.71 6.90
N LEU A 94 -11.69 -1.37 7.10
CA LEU A 94 -11.25 -1.86 8.39
C LEU A 94 -11.00 -0.70 9.35
N ILE A 95 -10.22 0.31 8.94
CA ILE A 95 -9.98 1.51 9.74
C ILE A 95 -11.31 2.19 10.12
N ALA A 96 -12.22 2.34 9.15
CA ALA A 96 -13.51 2.99 9.36
C ALA A 96 -14.43 2.26 10.36
N ARG A 97 -14.18 1.00 10.71
CA ARG A 97 -14.90 0.29 11.77
C ARG A 97 -14.50 0.76 13.17
N HIS A 98 -13.28 1.25 13.32
CA HIS A 98 -12.70 1.60 14.62
C HIS A 98 -12.66 3.10 14.87
N VAL A 99 -12.57 3.95 13.84
CA VAL A 99 -12.58 5.40 13.97
C VAL A 99 -13.92 5.99 13.58
N LYS A 100 -14.31 7.11 14.25
CA LYS A 100 -15.51 7.89 13.89
C LYS A 100 -15.25 8.85 12.73
N ASN A 101 -14.00 9.20 12.54
CA ASN A 101 -13.50 10.12 11.54
C ASN A 101 -13.76 9.63 10.11
N ALA A 102 -13.75 10.55 9.17
CA ALA A 102 -13.78 10.20 7.77
C ALA A 102 -12.47 9.48 7.36
N VAL A 103 -12.62 8.39 6.61
CA VAL A 103 -11.50 7.62 6.06
C VAL A 103 -11.53 7.74 4.54
N VAL A 104 -10.44 8.24 3.98
CA VAL A 104 -10.24 8.39 2.53
C VAL A 104 -9.34 7.26 2.04
N PRO A 105 -9.82 6.38 1.16
CA PRO A 105 -8.97 5.40 0.50
C PRO A 105 -8.04 6.08 -0.50
N ALA A 106 -6.81 5.60 -0.58
CA ALA A 106 -5.85 6.06 -1.57
C ALA A 106 -5.10 4.91 -2.22
N VAL A 107 -4.87 5.03 -3.51
CA VAL A 107 -3.94 4.17 -4.25
C VAL A 107 -2.61 4.90 -4.36
N VAL A 108 -1.55 4.27 -3.88
CA VAL A 108 -0.20 4.85 -3.86
C VAL A 108 0.65 4.16 -4.93
N TYR A 109 1.15 4.94 -5.87
CA TYR A 109 2.07 4.46 -6.89
C TYR A 109 3.48 5.00 -6.60
N VAL A 110 4.17 4.36 -5.69
CA VAL A 110 5.53 4.72 -5.28
C VAL A 110 6.43 3.49 -5.27
N ALA A 111 7.67 3.69 -5.68
CA ALA A 111 8.73 2.72 -5.49
C ALA A 111 9.73 3.31 -4.48
N SER A 112 9.70 2.81 -3.26
CA SER A 112 10.58 3.27 -2.17
C SER A 112 10.95 2.12 -1.24
N GLU A 113 12.07 2.29 -0.53
CA GLU A 113 12.50 1.35 0.49
C GLU A 113 13.15 2.08 1.68
N ILE A 114 13.01 1.48 2.85
CA ILE A 114 13.80 1.85 4.03
C ILE A 114 15.12 1.08 3.95
N THR A 115 16.23 1.78 3.73
CA THR A 115 17.57 1.20 3.60
C THR A 115 18.27 1.01 4.94
N ALA A 116 17.96 1.88 5.92
CA ALA A 116 18.42 1.83 7.30
C ALA A 116 17.45 2.63 8.19
N PRO A 117 17.52 2.52 9.52
CA PRO A 117 16.78 3.42 10.40
C PRO A 117 17.02 4.90 10.05
N GLY A 118 15.95 5.66 9.81
CA GLY A 118 16.01 7.05 9.41
C GLY A 118 16.36 7.31 7.94
N CYS A 119 16.55 6.27 7.11
CA CYS A 119 16.97 6.41 5.72
C CYS A 119 15.91 5.83 4.77
N VAL A 120 15.44 6.66 3.83
CA VAL A 120 14.49 6.27 2.78
C VAL A 120 15.11 6.53 1.42
N LYS A 121 15.05 5.52 0.55
CA LYS A 121 15.41 5.62 -0.84
C LYS A 121 14.17 5.57 -1.71
N HIS A 122 14.05 6.52 -2.64
CA HIS A 122 12.94 6.65 -3.58
C HIS A 122 13.43 6.31 -4.99
N HIS A 123 12.81 5.31 -5.61
CA HIS A 123 13.23 4.78 -6.91
C HIS A 123 12.40 5.33 -8.08
N GLY A 124 11.43 6.19 -7.82
CA GLY A 124 10.59 6.82 -8.84
C GLY A 124 9.10 6.59 -8.63
N ARG A 125 8.30 7.26 -9.45
CA ARG A 125 6.88 7.54 -9.23
C ARG A 125 6.66 8.21 -7.87
N GLY A 126 5.45 8.43 -7.47
CA GLY A 126 5.12 9.12 -6.22
C GLY A 126 3.77 9.80 -6.35
N ASP A 127 2.90 9.21 -7.17
CA ASP A 127 1.55 9.70 -7.44
C ASP A 127 0.52 8.96 -6.59
N LEU A 128 -0.54 9.67 -6.27
CA LEU A 128 -1.68 9.18 -5.50
C LEU A 128 -2.96 9.25 -6.33
N VAL A 129 -3.84 8.28 -6.11
CA VAL A 129 -5.25 8.37 -6.54
C VAL A 129 -6.09 8.29 -5.29
N ILE A 130 -6.94 9.28 -5.06
CA ILE A 130 -7.83 9.35 -3.89
C ILE A 130 -9.29 9.40 -4.33
N GLY A 131 -10.18 8.94 -3.47
CA GLY A 131 -11.62 9.00 -3.70
C GLY A 131 -12.41 8.78 -2.42
N THR A 132 -13.71 8.67 -2.53
CA THR A 132 -14.58 8.44 -1.37
C THR A 132 -14.95 6.97 -1.22
N MET A 133 -15.17 6.55 0.02
CA MET A 133 -15.88 5.30 0.33
C MET A 133 -17.38 5.49 0.12
N SER A 134 -18.11 4.41 -0.14
CA SER A 134 -19.58 4.43 -0.23
C SER A 134 -20.18 3.70 0.99
N PRO A 135 -21.05 4.33 1.79
CA PRO A 135 -21.40 5.76 1.78
C PRO A 135 -20.27 6.65 2.34
N PRO A 136 -20.12 7.88 1.85
CA PRO A 136 -19.08 8.77 2.34
C PRO A 136 -19.40 9.28 3.75
N ARG A 137 -18.38 9.32 4.63
CA ARG A 137 -18.49 9.95 5.96
C ARG A 137 -18.06 11.42 5.97
N LEU A 138 -17.63 11.94 4.84
CA LEU A 138 -17.23 13.34 4.65
C LEU A 138 -18.48 14.23 4.58
N ARG A 139 -18.46 15.36 5.28
CA ARG A 139 -19.57 16.36 5.20
C ARG A 139 -19.68 16.98 3.82
N ASN A 140 -18.55 17.29 3.21
CA ASN A 140 -18.42 17.80 1.83
C ASN A 140 -17.33 17.03 1.11
N PRO A 141 -17.65 15.85 0.51
CA PRO A 141 -16.64 14.96 -0.06
C PRO A 141 -15.78 15.63 -1.13
N GLN A 142 -16.39 16.37 -2.04
CA GLN A 142 -15.66 16.99 -3.15
C GLN A 142 -14.65 18.03 -2.66
N GLN A 143 -15.09 18.92 -1.76
CA GLN A 143 -14.20 19.96 -1.21
C GLN A 143 -13.05 19.32 -0.42
N THR A 144 -13.36 18.36 0.45
CA THR A 144 -12.31 17.69 1.26
C THR A 144 -11.28 16.99 0.36
N LEU A 145 -11.71 16.29 -0.69
CA LEU A 145 -10.76 15.66 -1.62
C LEU A 145 -9.93 16.69 -2.37
N THR A 146 -10.52 17.83 -2.73
CA THR A 146 -9.80 18.94 -3.37
C THR A 146 -8.76 19.51 -2.42
N ASP A 147 -9.13 19.81 -1.18
CA ASP A 147 -8.20 20.34 -0.16
C ASP A 147 -7.02 19.38 0.08
N ILE A 148 -7.29 18.07 0.17
CA ILE A 148 -6.24 17.05 0.27
C ILE A 148 -5.34 17.05 -0.97
N ALA A 149 -5.91 17.10 -2.17
CA ALA A 149 -5.14 17.12 -3.41
C ALA A 149 -4.25 18.36 -3.50
N ASP A 150 -4.73 19.53 -3.07
CA ASP A 150 -3.98 20.79 -3.05
C ASP A 150 -2.80 20.72 -2.07
N ILE A 151 -3.00 20.15 -0.86
CA ILE A 151 -1.95 19.91 0.13
C ILE A 151 -0.81 19.07 -0.48
N PHE A 152 -1.13 17.95 -1.11
CA PHE A 152 -0.13 17.09 -1.70
C PHE A 152 0.52 17.70 -2.95
N THR A 153 -0.26 18.38 -3.79
CA THR A 153 0.23 19.06 -5.00
C THR A 153 1.21 20.18 -4.64
N SER A 154 0.92 20.97 -3.59
CA SER A 154 1.85 21.98 -3.06
C SER A 154 3.18 21.38 -2.60
N ALA A 155 3.17 20.11 -2.19
CA ALA A 155 4.33 19.33 -1.80
C ALA A 155 4.98 18.58 -2.99
N HIS A 156 4.62 18.90 -4.23
CA HIS A 156 5.10 18.22 -5.45
C HIS A 156 4.79 16.71 -5.48
N VAL A 157 3.67 16.30 -4.90
CA VAL A 157 3.12 14.96 -5.01
C VAL A 157 1.88 15.02 -5.89
N ALA A 158 1.93 14.38 -7.04
CA ALA A 158 0.80 14.36 -7.97
C ALA A 158 -0.38 13.58 -7.35
N VAL A 159 -1.56 14.19 -7.34
CA VAL A 159 -2.79 13.55 -6.85
C VAL A 159 -3.87 13.64 -7.91
N ARG A 160 -4.55 12.53 -8.13
CA ARG A 160 -5.76 12.46 -8.96
C ARG A 160 -6.96 12.09 -8.08
N ILE A 161 -8.02 12.87 -8.15
CA ILE A 161 -9.31 12.54 -7.56
C ILE A 161 -10.04 11.59 -8.53
N CYS A 162 -10.61 10.53 -8.00
CA CYS A 162 -11.29 9.50 -8.77
C CYS A 162 -12.69 9.24 -8.20
N ASP A 163 -13.68 9.15 -9.08
CA ASP A 163 -15.06 8.86 -8.70
C ASP A 163 -15.25 7.42 -8.22
N ASN A 164 -14.46 6.49 -8.75
CA ASN A 164 -14.48 5.06 -8.39
C ASN A 164 -13.11 4.56 -7.93
N VAL A 165 -12.72 4.97 -6.73
CA VAL A 165 -11.43 4.57 -6.14
C VAL A 165 -11.35 3.05 -5.87
N MET A 166 -12.49 2.38 -5.72
CA MET A 166 -12.52 0.92 -5.52
C MET A 166 -12.02 0.18 -6.75
N GLU A 167 -12.35 0.63 -7.95
CA GLU A 167 -11.83 0.06 -9.20
C GLU A 167 -10.31 0.20 -9.29
N GLU A 168 -9.77 1.36 -8.90
CA GLU A 168 -8.34 1.61 -8.85
C GLU A 168 -7.62 0.71 -7.82
N LEU A 169 -8.22 0.53 -6.63
CA LEU A 169 -7.69 -0.37 -5.60
C LEU A 169 -7.67 -1.82 -6.08
N TRP A 170 -8.77 -2.30 -6.70
CA TRP A 170 -8.85 -3.64 -7.25
C TRP A 170 -7.87 -3.84 -8.42
N SER A 171 -7.71 -2.83 -9.29
CA SER A 171 -6.72 -2.87 -10.37
C SER A 171 -5.30 -3.02 -9.83
N LYS A 172 -4.94 -2.26 -8.80
CA LYS A 172 -3.63 -2.41 -8.14
C LYS A 172 -3.49 -3.75 -7.41
N LEU A 173 -4.54 -4.22 -6.71
CA LEU A 173 -4.55 -5.54 -6.07
C LEU A 173 -4.31 -6.65 -7.10
N MET A 174 -4.97 -6.59 -8.26
CA MET A 174 -4.80 -7.55 -9.34
C MET A 174 -3.35 -7.63 -9.82
N VAL A 175 -2.70 -6.49 -10.04
CA VAL A 175 -1.26 -6.44 -10.40
C VAL A 175 -0.42 -7.06 -9.29
N ASN A 176 -0.69 -6.72 -8.03
CA ASN A 176 0.04 -7.30 -6.90
C ASN A 176 -0.16 -8.84 -6.82
N CYS A 177 -1.37 -9.34 -7.01
CA CYS A 177 -1.62 -10.78 -7.03
C CYS A 177 -0.90 -11.50 -8.17
N ALA A 178 -0.81 -10.86 -9.34
CA ALA A 178 -0.15 -11.42 -10.52
C ALA A 178 1.40 -11.47 -10.39
N PHE A 179 2.00 -10.60 -9.59
CA PHE A 179 3.46 -10.50 -9.52
C PHE A 179 4.05 -10.84 -8.15
N ASN A 180 3.41 -10.44 -7.03
CA ASN A 180 4.09 -10.35 -5.75
C ASN A 180 4.52 -11.71 -5.21
N ALA A 181 3.64 -12.70 -5.23
CA ALA A 181 3.95 -14.06 -4.78
C ALA A 181 5.07 -14.68 -5.63
N ILE A 182 4.95 -14.58 -6.96
CA ILE A 182 5.91 -15.15 -7.91
C ILE A 182 7.28 -14.48 -7.76
N SER A 183 7.33 -13.15 -7.67
CA SER A 183 8.57 -12.39 -7.44
C SER A 183 9.16 -12.71 -6.06
N GLY A 184 8.33 -12.87 -5.04
CA GLY A 184 8.73 -13.24 -3.69
C GLY A 184 9.45 -14.58 -3.63
N LEU A 185 8.82 -15.60 -4.20
CA LEU A 185 9.35 -16.97 -4.21
C LEU A 185 10.60 -17.12 -5.08
N SER A 186 10.62 -16.48 -6.26
CA SER A 186 11.73 -16.61 -7.21
C SER A 186 12.86 -15.61 -6.98
N GLN A 187 12.61 -14.53 -6.24
CA GLN A 187 13.52 -13.39 -6.10
C GLN A 187 13.90 -12.73 -7.44
N LEU A 188 13.08 -12.90 -8.50
CA LEU A 188 13.29 -12.30 -9.80
C LEU A 188 12.54 -10.97 -9.94
N THR A 189 13.06 -10.11 -10.85
CA THR A 189 12.43 -8.85 -11.21
C THR A 189 11.25 -9.07 -12.16
N TYR A 190 10.34 -8.11 -12.23
CA TYR A 190 9.13 -8.18 -13.07
C TYR A 190 9.43 -8.49 -14.53
N GLY A 191 10.45 -7.84 -15.12
CA GLY A 191 10.83 -8.10 -16.49
C GLY A 191 11.36 -9.51 -16.74
N LYS A 192 12.08 -10.13 -15.79
CA LYS A 192 12.54 -11.52 -15.90
C LYS A 192 11.39 -12.51 -15.81
N LEU A 193 10.42 -12.26 -14.92
CA LEU A 193 9.24 -13.10 -14.78
C LEU A 193 8.43 -13.17 -16.08
N SER A 194 8.23 -12.03 -16.75
CA SER A 194 7.40 -11.92 -17.94
C SER A 194 8.03 -12.50 -19.21
N GLN A 195 9.30 -12.95 -19.15
CA GLN A 195 9.95 -13.65 -20.26
C GLN A 195 9.55 -15.12 -20.37
N LEU A 196 8.98 -15.69 -19.29
CA LEU A 196 8.61 -17.09 -19.26
C LEU A 196 7.13 -17.26 -19.59
N ASP A 197 6.81 -17.98 -20.63
CA ASP A 197 5.43 -18.24 -21.08
C ASP A 197 4.57 -18.88 -19.98
N ALA A 198 5.13 -19.85 -19.25
CA ALA A 198 4.45 -20.48 -18.13
C ALA A 198 4.04 -19.50 -17.05
N ILE A 199 4.86 -18.47 -16.78
CA ILE A 199 4.53 -17.41 -15.81
C ILE A 199 3.45 -16.50 -16.36
N ARG A 200 3.52 -16.12 -17.66
CA ARG A 200 2.45 -15.32 -18.28
C ARG A 200 1.09 -16.01 -18.21
N LEU A 201 1.02 -17.30 -18.53
CA LEU A 201 -0.21 -18.09 -18.41
C LEU A 201 -0.72 -18.16 -16.96
N THR A 202 0.19 -18.28 -15.98
CA THR A 202 -0.16 -18.23 -14.56
C THR A 202 -0.73 -16.86 -14.19
N GLN A 203 -0.09 -15.78 -14.61
CA GLN A 203 -0.57 -14.41 -14.38
C GLN A 203 -1.94 -14.16 -15.01
N GLU A 204 -2.17 -14.63 -16.24
CA GLU A 204 -3.49 -14.53 -16.88
C GLU A 204 -4.58 -15.25 -16.07
N THR A 205 -4.27 -16.39 -15.49
CA THR A 205 -5.22 -17.14 -14.64
C THR A 205 -5.48 -16.40 -13.33
N VAL A 206 -4.44 -15.88 -12.68
CA VAL A 206 -4.59 -15.03 -11.49
C VAL A 206 -5.49 -13.83 -11.79
N VAL A 207 -5.27 -13.14 -12.92
CA VAL A 207 -6.09 -12.00 -13.35
C VAL A 207 -7.55 -12.39 -13.50
N LYS A 208 -7.85 -13.51 -14.15
CA LYS A 208 -9.23 -14.02 -14.34
C LYS A 208 -9.91 -14.29 -13.00
N GLU A 209 -9.20 -14.93 -12.07
CA GLU A 209 -9.72 -15.20 -10.72
C GLU A 209 -10.03 -13.89 -9.97
N VAL A 210 -9.10 -12.91 -9.99
CA VAL A 210 -9.30 -11.60 -9.34
C VAL A 210 -10.48 -10.86 -9.93
N ILE A 211 -10.63 -10.82 -11.27
CA ILE A 211 -11.74 -10.16 -11.96
C ILE A 211 -13.08 -10.80 -11.57
N ALA A 212 -13.13 -12.14 -11.50
CA ALA A 212 -14.36 -12.85 -11.10
C ALA A 212 -14.79 -12.47 -9.68
N VAL A 213 -13.83 -12.39 -8.75
CA VAL A 213 -14.09 -12.00 -7.36
C VAL A 213 -14.45 -10.51 -7.26
N ALA A 214 -13.74 -9.62 -7.95
CA ALA A 214 -14.03 -8.19 -8.00
C ALA A 214 -15.45 -7.92 -8.49
N LYS A 215 -15.89 -8.62 -9.56
CA LYS A 215 -17.25 -8.53 -10.09
C LYS A 215 -18.30 -8.92 -9.05
N ALA A 216 -18.06 -9.97 -8.28
CA ALA A 216 -18.95 -10.39 -7.21
C ALA A 216 -19.00 -9.38 -6.05
N ASP A 217 -17.91 -8.63 -5.82
CA ASP A 217 -17.82 -7.50 -4.89
C ASP A 217 -18.38 -6.18 -5.48
N GLY A 218 -18.99 -6.22 -6.68
CA GLY A 218 -19.62 -5.07 -7.33
C GLY A 218 -18.66 -4.18 -8.12
N VAL A 219 -17.42 -4.61 -8.35
CA VAL A 219 -16.40 -3.86 -9.11
C VAL A 219 -16.21 -4.49 -10.49
N LEU A 220 -16.52 -3.73 -11.54
CA LEU A 220 -16.39 -4.20 -12.92
C LEU A 220 -15.00 -3.86 -13.46
N MET A 221 -14.31 -4.88 -13.96
CA MET A 221 -13.00 -4.74 -14.58
C MET A 221 -13.02 -5.43 -15.95
N SER A 222 -12.50 -4.75 -16.97
CA SER A 222 -12.32 -5.32 -18.31
C SER A 222 -11.12 -6.27 -18.32
N GLN A 223 -11.31 -7.53 -18.73
CA GLN A 223 -10.22 -8.49 -18.79
C GLN A 223 -9.13 -8.10 -19.81
N PRO A 224 -9.44 -7.62 -21.02
CA PRO A 224 -8.41 -7.14 -21.95
C PRO A 224 -7.56 -6.01 -21.37
N ASP A 225 -8.19 -5.02 -20.71
CA ASP A 225 -7.48 -3.88 -20.11
C ASP A 225 -6.63 -4.34 -18.91
N ALA A 226 -7.13 -5.28 -18.14
CA ALA A 226 -6.42 -5.89 -17.01
C ALA A 226 -5.13 -6.61 -17.47
N LEU A 227 -5.23 -7.43 -18.51
CA LEU A 227 -4.06 -8.11 -19.09
C LEU A 227 -3.06 -7.14 -19.70
N GLN A 228 -3.56 -6.10 -20.37
CA GLN A 228 -2.71 -5.03 -20.90
C GLN A 228 -1.99 -4.28 -19.77
N THR A 229 -2.67 -4.01 -18.66
CA THR A 229 -2.09 -3.38 -17.46
C THR A 229 -0.96 -4.24 -16.89
N VAL A 230 -1.15 -5.55 -16.73
CA VAL A 230 -0.12 -6.47 -16.25
C VAL A 230 1.09 -6.47 -17.19
N ALA A 231 0.87 -6.53 -18.51
CA ALA A 231 1.94 -6.49 -19.51
C ALA A 231 2.71 -5.14 -19.47
N HIS A 232 1.99 -4.02 -19.34
CA HIS A 232 2.59 -2.69 -19.21
C HIS A 232 3.47 -2.57 -17.95
N ILE A 233 2.99 -3.03 -16.80
CA ILE A 233 3.73 -3.02 -15.54
C ILE A 233 5.00 -3.87 -15.62
N ALA A 234 4.95 -5.01 -16.29
CA ALA A 234 6.13 -5.85 -16.53
C ALA A 234 7.27 -5.10 -17.26
N VAL A 235 6.91 -4.23 -18.19
CA VAL A 235 7.85 -3.40 -18.95
C VAL A 235 8.29 -2.17 -18.14
N ALA A 236 7.33 -1.43 -17.58
CA ALA A 236 7.59 -0.18 -16.85
C ALA A 236 8.45 -0.40 -15.59
N LEU A 237 8.25 -1.53 -14.89
CA LEU A 237 8.95 -1.89 -13.66
C LEU A 237 9.93 -3.05 -13.87
N ARG A 238 10.42 -3.26 -15.09
CA ARG A 238 11.24 -4.43 -15.48
C ARG A 238 12.43 -4.73 -14.57
N GLY A 239 13.05 -3.70 -13.99
CA GLY A 239 14.21 -3.81 -13.11
C GLY A 239 13.86 -3.99 -11.63
N GLN A 240 12.59 -3.92 -11.27
CA GLN A 240 12.16 -3.93 -9.87
C GLN A 240 11.70 -5.32 -9.42
N LYS A 241 11.89 -5.59 -8.13
CA LYS A 241 11.26 -6.68 -7.41
C LYS A 241 10.03 -6.18 -6.68
N SER A 242 9.08 -7.08 -6.41
CA SER A 242 7.90 -6.75 -5.61
C SER A 242 8.24 -6.43 -4.14
N SER A 243 7.30 -5.76 -3.43
CA SER A 243 7.41 -5.55 -1.97
C SER A 243 7.47 -6.88 -1.22
N THR A 244 6.70 -7.90 -1.63
CA THR A 244 6.77 -9.26 -1.07
C THR A 244 8.19 -9.84 -1.25
N ALA A 245 8.82 -9.68 -2.40
CA ALA A 245 10.20 -10.15 -2.59
C ALA A 245 11.20 -9.42 -1.69
N GLN A 246 11.00 -8.12 -1.46
CA GLN A 246 11.82 -7.35 -0.53
C GLN A 246 11.64 -7.79 0.92
N ASP A 247 10.40 -8.06 1.35
CA ASP A 247 10.12 -8.58 2.70
C ASP A 247 10.74 -9.97 2.88
N MET A 248 10.52 -10.89 1.93
CA MET A 248 11.05 -12.26 1.99
C MET A 248 12.59 -12.29 1.99
N ALA A 249 13.24 -11.43 1.19
CA ALA A 249 14.71 -11.31 1.21
C ALA A 249 15.27 -10.86 2.56
N ARG A 250 14.46 -10.18 3.37
CA ARG A 250 14.79 -9.71 4.72
C ARG A 250 14.22 -10.62 5.81
N GLN A 251 13.71 -11.80 5.45
CA GLN A 251 13.03 -12.74 6.36
C GLN A 251 11.91 -12.05 7.18
N ARG A 252 11.12 -11.21 6.53
CA ARG A 252 9.97 -10.52 7.11
C ARG A 252 8.68 -11.09 6.56
N ILE A 253 7.68 -11.18 7.41
CA ILE A 253 6.32 -11.53 7.00
C ILE A 253 5.82 -10.46 6.02
N SER A 254 5.34 -10.91 4.85
CA SER A 254 4.80 -10.06 3.81
C SER A 254 3.31 -9.73 4.04
N GLU A 255 2.75 -8.94 3.14
CA GLU A 255 1.31 -8.63 3.15
C GLU A 255 0.48 -9.61 2.29
N ILE A 256 0.97 -10.83 2.06
CA ILE A 256 0.29 -11.82 1.17
C ILE A 256 -1.13 -12.13 1.64
N ASP A 257 -1.41 -12.08 2.94
CA ASP A 257 -2.74 -12.27 3.53
C ASP A 257 -3.73 -11.21 3.06
N HIS A 258 -3.29 -9.97 2.78
CA HIS A 258 -4.08 -8.84 2.30
C HIS A 258 -4.05 -8.68 0.76
N LEU A 259 -3.30 -9.53 0.07
CA LEU A 259 -3.22 -9.62 -1.40
C LEU A 259 -3.94 -10.89 -1.88
N ASN A 260 -3.19 -11.93 -2.25
CA ASN A 260 -3.80 -13.18 -2.70
C ASN A 260 -4.74 -13.79 -1.63
N GLY A 261 -4.40 -13.69 -0.35
CA GLY A 261 -5.24 -14.15 0.76
C GLY A 261 -6.59 -13.43 0.83
N PHE A 262 -6.64 -12.12 0.55
CA PHE A 262 -7.88 -11.37 0.45
C PHE A 262 -8.77 -11.90 -0.70
N VAL A 263 -8.20 -12.10 -1.89
CA VAL A 263 -8.93 -12.66 -3.06
C VAL A 263 -9.51 -14.04 -2.74
N ILE A 264 -8.75 -14.89 -2.05
CA ILE A 264 -9.20 -16.22 -1.63
C ILE A 264 -10.39 -16.12 -0.67
N ARG A 265 -10.30 -15.30 0.38
CA ARG A 265 -11.40 -15.11 1.35
C ARG A 265 -12.66 -14.57 0.69
N ARG A 266 -12.52 -13.58 -0.21
CA ARG A 266 -13.68 -13.04 -0.94
C ARG A 266 -14.26 -14.06 -1.92
N GLY A 267 -13.38 -14.80 -2.63
CA GLY A 267 -13.81 -15.88 -3.52
C GLY A 267 -14.62 -16.94 -2.76
N GLN A 268 -14.15 -17.39 -1.60
CA GLN A 268 -14.88 -18.34 -0.74
C GLN A 268 -16.25 -17.78 -0.30
N ALA A 269 -16.31 -16.52 0.09
CA ALA A 269 -17.56 -15.87 0.51
C ALA A 269 -18.61 -15.80 -0.62
N HIS A 270 -18.16 -15.77 -1.89
CA HIS A 270 -19.02 -15.74 -3.07
C HIS A 270 -19.17 -17.10 -3.80
N GLY A 271 -18.55 -18.15 -3.28
CA GLY A 271 -18.53 -19.46 -3.96
C GLY A 271 -17.72 -19.50 -5.26
N ILE A 272 -16.73 -18.60 -5.40
CA ILE A 272 -15.85 -18.49 -6.57
C ILE A 272 -14.52 -19.18 -6.25
N ALA A 273 -14.14 -20.15 -7.09
CA ALA A 273 -12.86 -20.82 -6.95
C ALA A 273 -11.69 -19.92 -7.39
N THR A 274 -10.62 -19.90 -6.58
CA THR A 274 -9.40 -19.12 -6.84
C THR A 274 -8.15 -20.01 -6.65
N PRO A 275 -8.04 -21.13 -7.39
CA PRO A 275 -7.04 -22.16 -7.13
C PRO A 275 -5.60 -21.67 -7.34
N VAL A 276 -5.34 -20.79 -8.30
CA VAL A 276 -3.99 -20.29 -8.57
C VAL A 276 -3.57 -19.27 -7.51
N ASN A 277 -4.45 -18.34 -7.12
CA ASN A 277 -4.21 -17.46 -5.98
C ASN A 277 -3.95 -18.26 -4.70
N GLN A 278 -4.71 -19.34 -4.46
CA GLN A 278 -4.55 -20.20 -3.29
C GLN A 278 -3.19 -20.93 -3.28
N ALA A 279 -2.77 -21.47 -4.43
CA ALA A 279 -1.46 -22.14 -4.55
C ALA A 279 -0.31 -21.15 -4.29
N LEU A 280 -0.34 -19.97 -4.91
CA LEU A 280 0.67 -18.94 -4.72
C LEU A 280 0.73 -18.46 -3.27
N TYR A 281 -0.43 -18.21 -2.66
CA TYR A 281 -0.54 -17.85 -1.26
C TYR A 281 0.08 -18.91 -0.35
N ALA A 282 -0.28 -20.18 -0.53
CA ALA A 282 0.21 -21.28 0.30
C ALA A 282 1.73 -21.43 0.21
N LEU A 283 2.31 -21.26 -0.97
CA LEU A 283 3.76 -21.34 -1.16
C LEU A 283 4.50 -20.18 -0.47
N VAL A 284 3.96 -18.96 -0.51
CA VAL A 284 4.54 -17.83 0.24
C VAL A 284 4.44 -18.09 1.74
N LYS A 285 3.28 -18.52 2.25
CA LYS A 285 3.11 -18.83 3.69
C LYS A 285 4.05 -19.98 4.13
N LEU A 286 4.26 -20.99 3.29
CA LEU A 286 5.22 -22.06 3.56
C LEU A 286 6.65 -21.50 3.66
N ALA A 287 7.05 -20.61 2.75
CA ALA A 287 8.37 -19.99 2.83
C ALA A 287 8.52 -19.10 4.08
N GLU A 288 7.48 -18.35 4.45
CA GLU A 288 7.47 -17.49 5.64
C GLU A 288 7.50 -18.29 6.96
N SER A 289 7.00 -19.54 6.99
CA SER A 289 7.01 -20.36 8.21
C SER A 289 8.42 -20.63 8.73
N SER A 290 9.42 -20.63 7.85
CA SER A 290 10.83 -20.81 8.24
C SER A 290 11.45 -19.58 8.94
N TYR A 291 10.81 -18.40 8.89
CA TYR A 291 11.38 -17.17 9.49
C TYR A 291 11.26 -17.14 11.01
N THR A 292 10.27 -17.82 11.57
CA THR A 292 10.04 -17.88 13.02
C THR A 292 10.99 -18.82 13.76
N GLU A 293 11.59 -19.78 13.06
CA GLU A 293 12.51 -20.76 13.66
C GLU A 293 13.93 -20.19 13.89
N SER A 294 14.27 -19.08 13.21
CA SER A 294 15.60 -18.45 13.31
C SER A 294 15.74 -17.45 14.46
N SER A 295 14.66 -17.21 15.23
CA SER A 295 14.60 -16.21 16.32
C SER A 295 14.49 -16.83 17.72
N SER A 296 14.65 -18.13 17.84
CA SER A 296 14.63 -18.89 19.11
C SER A 296 16.03 -19.31 19.59
#